data_58251076db25fc08bd47af0263129829
#
_entry.id   58251076db25fc08bd47af0263129829
#
_cell.length_a   1.000
_cell.length_b   1.000
_cell.length_c   1.000
_cell.angle_alpha   90.00
_cell.angle_beta   90.00
_cell.angle_gamma   90.00
#
_symmetry.space_group_name_H-M   'P 1'
#
loop_
_entity.id
_entity.type
_entity.pdbx_description
1 polymer ?
#
loop_
_entity_poly.entity_id
_entity_poly.type
_entity_poly.pdbx_seq_one_letter_code
_entity_poly.pdbx_strand_id
1 'polypeptide(L)'
;LLESRGLGDVYKRQVITQAGFYGIPKDIAKTRCENLLKKLSLWDKRQDQARNLSGGQKRRLMIAKALVHEPKLLILDEPTAGVDIELRREMWDFLSDINKKGTTIILTTHYLEEAEQHCNNIAIIDEGSIVEDTSMKELLSRLSIQSFVLDLEHEIQELPNLPIFDLKSQDSKTLTATLTKDDDLNSLFDKLSEHGIKVKSMRNEQNR
;
A
#
# COMPACT_ATOMS: atom_id res chain seq x y z
N LEU A 1 -42.88 0.02 5.28
CA LEU A 1 -43.01 0.88 4.05
C LEU A 1 -41.80 1.79 3.82
N LEU A 2 -40.79 1.81 4.71
CA LEU A 2 -39.55 2.60 4.55
C LEU A 2 -38.40 1.77 4.01
N GLU A 3 -38.41 0.46 4.16
CA GLU A 3 -37.29 -0.41 3.75
C GLU A 3 -37.17 -0.68 2.24
N SER A 4 -38.26 -0.56 1.50
CA SER A 4 -38.21 -0.78 0.04
C SER A 4 -37.77 0.43 -0.79
N ARG A 5 -37.63 1.62 -0.18
CA ARG A 5 -37.18 2.85 -0.87
C ARG A 5 -35.63 2.99 -0.94
N GLY A 6 -34.86 2.25 -0.16
CA GLY A 6 -33.40 2.42 -0.08
C GLY A 6 -32.62 1.88 -1.29
N LEU A 7 -33.13 0.87 -1.97
CA LEU A 7 -32.43 0.22 -3.10
C LEU A 7 -32.67 0.90 -4.45
N GLY A 8 -33.66 1.81 -4.55
CA GLY A 8 -33.99 2.57 -5.75
C GLY A 8 -33.53 4.02 -5.74
N ASP A 9 -33.00 4.51 -4.62
CA ASP A 9 -32.62 5.92 -4.52
C ASP A 9 -31.30 6.22 -5.25
N VAL A 10 -31.26 7.38 -5.90
CA VAL A 10 -30.01 7.90 -6.50
C VAL A 10 -28.94 8.07 -5.43
N TYR A 11 -27.73 7.66 -5.73
CA TYR A 11 -26.69 7.58 -4.70
C TYR A 11 -26.31 8.95 -4.08
N LYS A 12 -26.47 10.06 -4.79
CA LYS A 12 -26.37 11.41 -4.22
C LYS A 12 -27.26 11.58 -2.99
N ARG A 13 -28.52 11.11 -3.07
CA ARG A 13 -29.46 11.19 -1.97
C ARG A 13 -29.03 10.32 -0.78
N GLN A 14 -28.43 9.16 -1.05
CA GLN A 14 -27.92 8.29 0.01
C GLN A 14 -26.81 8.98 0.83
N VAL A 15 -25.88 9.70 0.19
CA VAL A 15 -24.82 10.45 0.89
C VAL A 15 -25.41 11.58 1.74
N ILE A 16 -26.38 12.33 1.20
CA ILE A 16 -27.06 13.39 1.94
C ILE A 16 -27.85 12.84 3.14
N THR A 17 -28.54 11.72 2.95
CA THR A 17 -29.29 11.05 4.03
C THR A 17 -28.33 10.55 5.12
N GLN A 18 -27.19 10.00 4.74
CA GLN A 18 -26.15 9.59 5.68
C GLN A 18 -25.67 10.76 6.56
N ALA A 19 -25.42 11.94 5.96
CA ALA A 19 -25.08 13.14 6.72
C ALA A 19 -26.18 13.52 7.74
N GLY A 20 -27.45 13.35 7.35
CA GLY A 20 -28.59 13.60 8.23
C GLY A 20 -28.60 12.72 9.48
N PHE A 21 -28.15 11.47 9.42
CA PHE A 21 -28.03 10.59 10.59
C PHE A 21 -27.00 11.11 11.61
N TYR A 22 -26.05 11.94 11.18
CA TYR A 22 -25.07 12.61 12.03
C TYR A 22 -25.49 14.04 12.40
N GLY A 23 -26.74 14.44 12.17
CA GLY A 23 -27.27 15.75 12.54
C GLY A 23 -26.78 16.90 11.66
N ILE A 24 -26.22 16.63 10.49
CA ILE A 24 -25.70 17.68 9.60
C ILE A 24 -26.88 18.34 8.84
N PRO A 25 -27.00 19.68 8.88
CA PRO A 25 -28.01 20.41 8.13
C PRO A 25 -27.96 20.10 6.63
N LYS A 26 -29.14 20.08 5.99
CA LYS A 26 -29.31 19.60 4.60
C LYS A 26 -28.54 20.43 3.57
N ASP A 27 -28.37 21.70 3.78
CA ASP A 27 -27.60 22.62 2.94
C ASP A 27 -26.12 22.31 3.00
N ILE A 28 -25.56 22.13 4.21
CA ILE A 28 -24.19 21.70 4.45
C ILE A 28 -23.96 20.30 3.85
N ALA A 29 -24.87 19.36 4.11
CA ALA A 29 -24.80 18.01 3.59
C ALA A 29 -24.76 17.97 2.05
N LYS A 30 -25.52 18.83 1.36
CA LYS A 30 -25.49 18.94 -0.09
C LYS A 30 -24.14 19.41 -0.61
N THR A 31 -23.56 20.43 -0.01
CA THR A 31 -22.25 20.98 -0.39
C THR A 31 -21.14 19.95 -0.17
N ARG A 32 -21.13 19.29 0.99
CA ARG A 32 -20.16 18.21 1.29
C ARG A 32 -20.32 17.03 0.33
N CYS A 33 -21.55 16.60 0.07
CA CYS A 33 -21.85 15.53 -0.88
C CYS A 33 -21.33 15.86 -2.28
N GLU A 34 -21.56 17.07 -2.78
CA GLU A 34 -21.07 17.49 -4.09
C GLU A 34 -19.54 17.43 -4.16
N ASN A 35 -18.87 18.00 -3.17
CA ASN A 35 -17.41 18.02 -3.10
C ASN A 35 -16.83 16.60 -3.05
N LEU A 36 -17.41 15.71 -2.24
CA LEU A 36 -16.97 14.32 -2.12
C LEU A 36 -17.19 13.53 -3.42
N LEU A 37 -18.37 13.66 -4.03
CA LEU A 37 -18.66 12.95 -5.27
C LEU A 37 -17.81 13.42 -6.44
N LYS A 38 -17.45 14.71 -6.50
CA LYS A 38 -16.49 15.24 -7.48
C LYS A 38 -15.10 14.66 -7.26
N LYS A 39 -14.58 14.70 -6.04
CA LYS A 39 -13.25 14.17 -5.70
C LYS A 39 -13.11 12.66 -5.89
N LEU A 40 -14.20 11.93 -5.77
CA LEU A 40 -14.23 10.49 -5.96
C LEU A 40 -14.68 10.07 -7.37
N SER A 41 -14.69 10.99 -8.34
CA SER A 41 -15.05 10.75 -9.75
C SER A 41 -16.40 10.05 -9.92
N LEU A 42 -17.40 10.47 -9.09
CA LEU A 42 -18.77 9.95 -9.09
C LEU A 42 -19.81 10.99 -9.51
N TRP A 43 -19.41 12.26 -9.68
CA TRP A 43 -20.37 13.36 -9.87
C TRP A 43 -21.23 13.24 -11.12
N ASP A 44 -20.67 12.76 -12.21
CA ASP A 44 -21.37 12.68 -13.51
C ASP A 44 -22.54 11.68 -13.47
N LYS A 45 -22.40 10.64 -12.66
CA LYS A 45 -23.42 9.61 -12.45
C LYS A 45 -24.31 9.85 -11.22
N ARG A 46 -24.25 11.03 -10.60
CA ARG A 46 -24.93 11.35 -9.32
C ARG A 46 -26.44 11.11 -9.27
N GLN A 47 -27.07 10.95 -10.43
CA GLN A 47 -28.51 10.66 -10.56
C GLN A 47 -28.77 9.16 -10.80
N ASP A 48 -27.72 8.35 -10.95
CA ASP A 48 -27.88 6.92 -11.16
C ASP A 48 -28.27 6.23 -9.85
N GLN A 49 -28.91 5.08 -9.99
CA GLN A 49 -29.19 4.23 -8.83
C GLN A 49 -27.92 3.50 -8.41
N ALA A 50 -27.68 3.37 -7.09
CA ALA A 50 -26.49 2.72 -6.55
C ALA A 50 -26.30 1.26 -7.04
N ARG A 51 -27.39 0.57 -7.39
CA ARG A 51 -27.34 -0.80 -7.95
C ARG A 51 -26.62 -0.88 -9.30
N ASN A 52 -26.67 0.21 -10.09
CA ASN A 52 -26.10 0.28 -11.44
C ASN A 52 -24.59 0.63 -11.42
N LEU A 53 -24.02 0.88 -10.25
CA LEU A 53 -22.62 1.19 -10.10
C LEU A 53 -21.75 -0.06 -10.19
N SER A 54 -20.56 0.07 -10.81
CA SER A 54 -19.51 -0.98 -10.76
C SER A 54 -19.02 -1.21 -9.31
N GLY A 55 -18.30 -2.30 -9.07
CA GLY A 55 -17.73 -2.59 -7.75
C GLY A 55 -16.86 -1.46 -7.21
N GLY A 56 -15.95 -0.92 -8.03
CA GLY A 56 -15.10 0.20 -7.65
C GLY A 56 -15.89 1.50 -7.42
N GLN A 57 -16.96 1.76 -8.20
CA GLN A 57 -17.84 2.90 -7.96
C GLN A 57 -18.64 2.77 -6.66
N LYS A 58 -19.11 1.56 -6.33
CA LYS A 58 -19.77 1.28 -5.05
C LYS A 58 -18.85 1.53 -3.88
N ARG A 59 -17.59 1.06 -3.97
CA ARG A 59 -16.57 1.27 -2.93
C ARG A 59 -16.30 2.76 -2.69
N ARG A 60 -16.12 3.55 -3.74
CA ARG A 60 -15.96 5.01 -3.65
C ARG A 60 -17.19 5.70 -3.06
N LEU A 61 -18.38 5.24 -3.40
CA LEU A 61 -19.60 5.75 -2.78
C LEU A 61 -19.66 5.45 -1.28
N MET A 62 -19.21 4.27 -0.85
CA MET A 62 -19.08 3.94 0.58
C MET A 62 -18.11 4.88 1.30
N ILE A 63 -16.97 5.20 0.68
CA ILE A 63 -16.01 6.18 1.22
C ILE A 63 -16.66 7.57 1.31
N ALA A 64 -17.40 8.02 0.28
CA ALA A 64 -18.14 9.29 0.34
C ALA A 64 -19.13 9.33 1.52
N LYS A 65 -19.86 8.24 1.75
CA LYS A 65 -20.80 8.11 2.87
C LYS A 65 -20.09 8.13 4.23
N ALA A 66 -18.91 7.49 4.32
CA ALA A 66 -18.12 7.49 5.54
C ALA A 66 -17.47 8.84 5.86
N LEU A 67 -17.28 9.70 4.86
CA LEU A 67 -16.60 11.00 5.00
C LEU A 67 -17.53 12.20 5.13
N VAL A 68 -18.81 12.07 4.76
CA VAL A 68 -19.72 13.22 4.68
C VAL A 68 -19.93 13.93 6.02
N HIS A 69 -19.75 13.23 7.13
CA HIS A 69 -19.84 13.78 8.49
C HIS A 69 -18.50 14.21 9.08
N GLU A 70 -17.42 14.18 8.27
CA GLU A 70 -16.04 14.60 8.66
C GLU A 70 -15.55 13.89 9.93
N PRO A 71 -15.42 12.57 9.90
CA PRO A 71 -15.02 11.78 11.06
C PRO A 71 -13.57 12.08 11.48
N LYS A 72 -13.27 11.94 12.78
CA LYS A 72 -11.89 11.97 13.30
C LYS A 72 -11.12 10.68 13.01
N LEU A 73 -11.84 9.57 12.86
CA LEU A 73 -11.30 8.24 12.55
C LEU A 73 -12.06 7.65 11.37
N LEU A 74 -11.34 7.20 10.36
CA LEU A 74 -11.85 6.51 9.18
C LEU A 74 -11.23 5.12 9.10
N ILE A 75 -12.07 4.09 9.02
CA ILE A 75 -11.63 2.70 8.87
C ILE A 75 -12.04 2.23 7.48
N LEU A 76 -11.08 1.76 6.70
CA LEU A 76 -11.27 1.32 5.31
C LEU A 76 -10.76 -0.12 5.15
N ASP A 77 -11.60 -0.96 4.58
CA ASP A 77 -11.23 -2.32 4.23
C ASP A 77 -10.92 -2.39 2.74
N GLU A 78 -9.64 -2.64 2.40
CA GLU A 78 -9.11 -2.72 1.04
C GLU A 78 -9.62 -1.60 0.10
N PRO A 79 -9.38 -0.32 0.41
CA PRO A 79 -10.04 0.79 -0.28
C PRO A 79 -9.79 0.84 -1.79
N THR A 80 -8.67 0.33 -2.26
CA THR A 80 -8.21 0.39 -3.66
C THR A 80 -8.35 -0.92 -4.43
N ALA A 81 -8.85 -2.00 -3.79
CA ALA A 81 -9.01 -3.28 -4.47
C ALA A 81 -10.00 -3.21 -5.65
N GLY A 82 -9.59 -3.72 -6.81
CA GLY A 82 -10.41 -3.73 -8.03
C GLY A 82 -10.60 -2.36 -8.68
N VAL A 83 -9.75 -1.38 -8.33
CA VAL A 83 -9.70 -0.05 -8.93
C VAL A 83 -8.55 0.00 -9.93
N ASP A 84 -8.76 0.64 -11.08
CA ASP A 84 -7.69 0.86 -12.07
C ASP A 84 -6.58 1.78 -11.53
N ILE A 85 -5.41 1.75 -12.19
CA ILE A 85 -4.18 2.38 -11.68
C ILE A 85 -4.33 3.90 -11.51
N GLU A 86 -4.93 4.60 -12.48
CA GLU A 86 -5.06 6.06 -12.42
C GLU A 86 -5.99 6.46 -11.28
N LEU A 87 -7.14 5.81 -11.19
CA LEU A 87 -8.11 6.08 -10.17
C LEU A 87 -7.64 5.68 -8.77
N ARG A 88 -6.81 4.62 -8.67
CA ARG A 88 -6.15 4.22 -7.42
C ARG A 88 -5.25 5.35 -6.91
N ARG A 89 -4.46 5.95 -7.79
CA ARG A 89 -3.60 7.09 -7.47
C ARG A 89 -4.42 8.30 -6.97
N GLU A 90 -5.49 8.67 -7.68
CA GLU A 90 -6.39 9.75 -7.24
C GLU A 90 -6.99 9.49 -5.86
N MET A 91 -7.35 8.24 -5.58
CA MET A 91 -7.88 7.85 -4.26
C MET A 91 -6.83 7.98 -3.16
N TRP A 92 -5.59 7.59 -3.41
CA TRP A 92 -4.51 7.74 -2.42
C TRP A 92 -4.18 9.21 -2.16
N ASP A 93 -4.12 10.03 -3.19
CA ASP A 93 -3.93 11.49 -3.06
C ASP A 93 -5.06 12.09 -2.21
N PHE A 94 -6.31 11.70 -2.46
CA PHE A 94 -7.47 12.15 -1.71
C PHE A 94 -7.43 11.71 -0.24
N LEU A 95 -7.10 10.45 0.06
CA LEU A 95 -6.98 9.94 1.43
C LEU A 95 -5.83 10.63 2.19
N SER A 96 -4.69 10.85 1.52
CA SER A 96 -3.56 11.59 2.06
C SER A 96 -3.96 13.03 2.46
N ASP A 97 -4.74 13.71 1.61
CA ASP A 97 -5.23 15.06 1.90
C ASP A 97 -6.17 15.11 3.12
N ILE A 98 -6.99 14.06 3.30
CA ILE A 98 -7.87 13.94 4.45
C ILE A 98 -7.06 13.68 5.73
N ASN A 99 -6.07 12.81 5.66
CA ASN A 99 -5.17 12.53 6.78
C ASN A 99 -4.40 13.78 7.22
N LYS A 100 -3.84 14.55 6.26
CA LYS A 100 -3.17 15.84 6.54
C LYS A 100 -4.07 16.86 7.22
N LYS A 101 -5.40 16.77 7.03
CA LYS A 101 -6.39 17.63 7.69
C LYS A 101 -6.78 17.14 9.10
N GLY A 102 -6.16 16.08 9.59
CA GLY A 102 -6.31 15.58 10.94
C GLY A 102 -7.24 14.38 11.12
N THR A 103 -7.75 13.77 10.05
CA THR A 103 -8.47 12.50 10.15
C THR A 103 -7.48 11.35 10.29
N THR A 104 -7.57 10.56 11.35
CA THR A 104 -6.82 9.31 11.46
C THR A 104 -7.42 8.27 10.50
N ILE A 105 -6.58 7.61 9.71
CA ILE A 105 -7.03 6.58 8.77
C ILE A 105 -6.41 5.25 9.17
N ILE A 106 -7.25 4.24 9.37
CA ILE A 106 -6.85 2.83 9.51
C ILE A 106 -7.36 2.13 8.25
N LEU A 107 -6.50 1.37 7.60
CA LEU A 107 -6.90 0.61 6.42
C LEU A 107 -6.31 -0.79 6.45
N THR A 108 -7.01 -1.73 5.80
CA THR A 108 -6.44 -3.03 5.46
C THR A 108 -6.00 -3.01 3.99
N THR A 109 -4.90 -3.66 3.70
CA THR A 109 -4.44 -3.94 2.35
C THR A 109 -3.60 -5.21 2.32
N HIS A 110 -3.62 -5.92 1.21
CA HIS A 110 -2.72 -7.03 0.95
C HIS A 110 -1.57 -6.62 0.01
N TYR A 111 -1.50 -5.34 -0.36
CA TYR A 111 -0.42 -4.76 -1.16
C TYR A 111 0.57 -4.04 -0.24
N LEU A 112 1.72 -4.67 0.02
CA LEU A 112 2.76 -4.08 0.88
C LEU A 112 3.26 -2.74 0.33
N GLU A 113 3.35 -2.60 -0.99
CA GLU A 113 3.77 -1.37 -1.67
C GLU A 113 2.85 -0.18 -1.35
N GLU A 114 1.53 -0.41 -1.25
CA GLU A 114 0.59 0.65 -0.85
C GLU A 114 0.81 1.06 0.62
N ALA A 115 1.01 0.08 1.49
CA ALA A 115 1.31 0.35 2.89
C ALA A 115 2.62 1.12 3.04
N GLU A 116 3.67 0.73 2.31
CA GLU A 116 4.97 1.40 2.30
C GLU A 116 4.88 2.87 1.88
N GLN A 117 4.12 3.16 0.82
CA GLN A 117 4.02 4.51 0.27
C GLN A 117 3.11 5.43 1.08
N HIS A 118 2.11 4.90 1.77
CA HIS A 118 1.02 5.71 2.31
C HIS A 118 0.82 5.58 3.82
N CYS A 119 1.40 4.57 4.48
CA CYS A 119 1.20 4.32 5.91
C CYS A 119 2.46 4.65 6.72
N ASN A 120 2.27 5.26 7.89
CA ASN A 120 3.37 5.53 8.83
C ASN A 120 3.62 4.33 9.76
N ASN A 121 2.57 3.62 10.13
CA ASN A 121 2.61 2.44 11.00
C ASN A 121 1.93 1.26 10.30
N ILE A 122 2.36 0.07 10.65
CA ILE A 122 1.83 -1.17 10.10
C ILE A 122 1.65 -2.20 11.22
N ALA A 123 0.54 -2.93 11.14
CA ALA A 123 0.33 -4.15 11.91
C ALA A 123 0.13 -5.31 10.95
N ILE A 124 0.90 -6.38 11.11
CA ILE A 124 0.78 -7.61 10.32
C ILE A 124 -0.06 -8.59 11.13
N ILE A 125 -1.12 -9.11 10.51
CA ILE A 125 -2.03 -10.08 11.12
C ILE A 125 -1.85 -11.41 10.42
N ASP A 126 -1.57 -12.45 11.20
CA ASP A 126 -1.49 -13.83 10.74
C ASP A 126 -2.30 -14.73 11.69
N GLU A 127 -3.11 -15.63 11.12
CA GLU A 127 -4.00 -16.54 11.87
C GLU A 127 -4.82 -15.85 12.99
N GLY A 128 -5.25 -14.60 12.75
CA GLY A 128 -6.06 -13.83 13.71
C GLY A 128 -5.26 -13.19 14.86
N SER A 129 -3.94 -13.29 14.84
CA SER A 129 -3.04 -12.67 15.83
C SER A 129 -2.19 -11.59 15.18
N ILE A 130 -1.89 -10.51 15.92
CA ILE A 130 -0.93 -9.51 15.48
C ILE A 130 0.46 -10.08 15.69
N VAL A 131 1.19 -10.35 14.60
CA VAL A 131 2.56 -10.88 14.61
C VAL A 131 3.63 -9.78 14.58
N GLU A 132 3.28 -8.62 14.08
CA GLU A 132 4.14 -7.43 14.07
C GLU A 132 3.27 -6.17 14.23
N ASP A 133 3.73 -5.20 15.02
CA ASP A 133 3.13 -3.88 15.20
C ASP A 133 4.26 -2.86 15.36
N THR A 134 4.54 -2.12 14.29
CA THR A 134 5.72 -1.26 14.23
C THR A 134 5.53 -0.09 13.26
N SER A 135 6.49 0.83 13.22
CA SER A 135 6.51 1.85 12.17
C SER A 135 6.95 1.24 10.83
N MET A 136 6.41 1.78 9.72
CA MET A 136 6.84 1.36 8.38
C MET A 136 8.34 1.49 8.20
N LYS A 137 8.93 2.58 8.71
CA LYS A 137 10.37 2.81 8.64
C LYS A 137 11.17 1.71 9.34
N GLU A 138 10.71 1.26 10.49
CA GLU A 138 11.39 0.20 11.26
C GLU A 138 11.23 -1.15 10.57
N LEU A 139 10.04 -1.48 10.08
CA LEU A 139 9.81 -2.70 9.30
C LEU A 139 10.73 -2.76 8.09
N LEU A 140 10.77 -1.69 7.28
CA LEU A 140 11.63 -1.62 6.09
C LEU A 140 13.13 -1.69 6.46
N SER A 141 13.53 -1.16 7.60
CA SER A 141 14.92 -1.28 8.05
C SER A 141 15.31 -2.71 8.38
N ARG A 142 14.38 -3.51 8.91
CA ARG A 142 14.61 -4.95 9.18
C ARG A 142 14.52 -5.79 7.90
N LEU A 143 13.71 -5.38 6.92
CA LEU A 143 13.55 -6.06 5.64
C LEU A 143 14.62 -5.68 4.60
N SER A 144 15.49 -4.71 4.89
CA SER A 144 16.55 -4.28 3.96
C SER A 144 17.73 -5.26 3.89
N ILE A 145 17.40 -6.54 3.84
CA ILE A 145 18.32 -7.58 3.37
C ILE A 145 18.30 -7.49 1.85
N GLN A 146 19.38 -7.05 1.26
CA GLN A 146 19.54 -7.03 -0.19
C GLN A 146 20.31 -8.24 -0.64
N SER A 147 19.71 -9.08 -1.46
CA SER A 147 20.39 -10.18 -2.11
C SER A 147 20.83 -9.79 -3.51
N PHE A 148 22.09 -9.98 -3.80
CA PHE A 148 22.72 -9.73 -5.10
C PHE A 148 23.20 -11.03 -5.71
N VAL A 149 22.90 -11.21 -6.98
CA VAL A 149 23.51 -12.28 -7.80
C VAL A 149 24.74 -11.69 -8.47
N LEU A 150 25.88 -12.33 -8.23
CA LEU A 150 27.21 -11.94 -8.73
C LEU A 150 27.65 -12.96 -9.76
N ASP A 151 27.84 -12.55 -11.00
CA ASP A 151 28.45 -13.39 -12.04
C ASP A 151 29.96 -13.20 -12.01
N LEU A 152 30.73 -14.28 -11.92
CA LEU A 152 32.17 -14.28 -11.75
C LEU A 152 32.89 -14.34 -13.10
N GLU A 153 34.12 -13.78 -13.14
CA GLU A 153 35.01 -13.87 -14.32
C GLU A 153 35.51 -15.29 -14.53
N HIS A 154 35.87 -15.98 -13.42
CA HIS A 154 36.44 -17.33 -13.39
C HIS A 154 35.64 -18.25 -12.49
N GLU A 155 35.73 -19.55 -12.74
CA GLU A 155 35.09 -20.55 -11.90
C GLU A 155 35.79 -20.63 -10.53
N ILE A 156 34.98 -20.75 -9.48
CA ILE A 156 35.50 -21.00 -8.13
C ILE A 156 35.28 -22.45 -7.76
N GLN A 157 36.27 -23.02 -7.06
CA GLN A 157 36.20 -24.40 -6.56
C GLN A 157 35.61 -24.46 -5.15
N GLU A 158 35.88 -23.45 -4.34
CA GLU A 158 35.42 -23.35 -2.96
C GLU A 158 34.89 -21.96 -2.69
N LEU A 159 33.81 -21.90 -1.91
CA LEU A 159 33.19 -20.63 -1.47
C LEU A 159 34.09 -20.00 -0.39
N PRO A 160 34.53 -18.73 -0.52
CA PRO A 160 35.30 -18.08 0.51
C PRO A 160 34.49 -17.93 1.80
N ASN A 161 35.12 -18.23 2.94
CA ASN A 161 34.48 -18.03 4.24
C ASN A 161 34.57 -16.56 4.64
N LEU A 162 33.54 -15.78 4.31
CA LEU A 162 33.41 -14.39 4.66
C LEU A 162 32.24 -14.23 5.65
N PRO A 163 32.47 -14.37 6.97
CA PRO A 163 31.39 -14.47 7.95
C PRO A 163 30.52 -13.21 8.08
N ILE A 164 30.98 -12.09 7.52
CA ILE A 164 30.23 -10.83 7.49
C ILE A 164 29.15 -10.86 6.40
N PHE A 165 29.34 -11.67 5.34
CA PHE A 165 28.41 -11.73 4.19
C PHE A 165 27.87 -13.16 4.10
N ASP A 166 26.52 -13.27 3.98
CA ASP A 166 25.90 -14.58 3.69
C ASP A 166 26.07 -14.87 2.19
N LEU A 167 27.14 -15.65 1.88
CA LEU A 167 27.46 -16.04 0.51
C LEU A 167 26.94 -17.43 0.23
N LYS A 168 26.25 -17.60 -0.90
CA LYS A 168 25.78 -18.89 -1.41
C LYS A 168 26.23 -19.07 -2.85
N SER A 169 26.74 -20.26 -3.19
CA SER A 169 27.04 -20.61 -4.57
C SER A 169 25.76 -21.13 -5.24
N GLN A 170 25.37 -20.55 -6.38
CA GLN A 170 24.35 -21.11 -7.24
C GLN A 170 24.95 -22.13 -8.22
N ASP A 171 26.14 -21.81 -8.74
CA ASP A 171 26.96 -22.66 -9.60
C ASP A 171 28.45 -22.23 -9.50
N SER A 172 29.34 -22.83 -10.31
CA SER A 172 30.79 -22.54 -10.27
C SER A 172 31.14 -21.09 -10.66
N LYS A 173 30.23 -20.34 -11.30
CA LYS A 173 30.43 -18.97 -11.79
C LYS A 173 29.45 -17.95 -11.22
N THR A 174 28.51 -18.38 -10.38
CA THR A 174 27.44 -17.51 -9.89
C THR A 174 27.33 -17.62 -8.38
N LEU A 175 27.49 -16.49 -7.69
CA LEU A 175 27.29 -16.37 -6.26
C LEU A 175 26.06 -15.53 -5.96
N THR A 176 25.37 -15.85 -4.89
CA THR A 176 24.42 -14.93 -4.23
C THR A 176 25.07 -14.38 -2.97
N ALA A 177 25.11 -13.07 -2.85
CA ALA A 177 25.57 -12.38 -1.65
C ALA A 177 24.38 -11.66 -1.01
N THR A 178 24.13 -11.96 0.26
CA THR A 178 23.09 -11.30 1.05
C THR A 178 23.78 -10.27 1.95
N LEU A 179 23.38 -9.00 1.78
CA LEU A 179 23.90 -7.86 2.54
C LEU A 179 22.81 -7.28 3.42
N THR A 180 23.18 -6.88 4.62
CA THR A 180 22.34 -6.05 5.48
C THR A 180 22.58 -4.56 5.18
N LYS A 181 21.78 -3.68 5.74
CA LYS A 181 21.87 -2.23 5.50
C LYS A 181 23.22 -1.63 5.97
N ASP A 182 23.86 -2.29 6.91
CA ASP A 182 25.14 -1.85 7.50
C ASP A 182 26.34 -2.38 6.71
N ASP A 183 26.12 -3.26 5.73
CA ASP A 183 27.16 -3.83 4.89
C ASP A 183 27.43 -2.94 3.68
N ASP A 184 28.70 -2.70 3.38
CA ASP A 184 29.13 -1.93 2.22
C ASP A 184 29.50 -2.86 1.05
N LEU A 185 28.88 -2.60 -0.11
CA LEU A 185 29.17 -3.31 -1.36
C LEU A 185 30.64 -3.26 -1.76
N ASN A 186 31.30 -2.12 -1.51
CA ASN A 186 32.75 -2.00 -1.83
C ASN A 186 33.55 -2.95 -0.95
N SER A 187 33.22 -3.05 0.33
CA SER A 187 33.84 -4.00 1.24
C SER A 187 33.66 -5.46 0.81
N LEU A 188 32.48 -5.80 0.25
CA LEU A 188 32.24 -7.13 -0.33
C LEU A 188 33.17 -7.38 -1.52
N PHE A 189 33.28 -6.44 -2.47
CA PHE A 189 34.13 -6.59 -3.65
C PHE A 189 35.63 -6.64 -3.30
N ASP A 190 36.07 -5.82 -2.35
CA ASP A 190 37.45 -5.84 -1.87
C ASP A 190 37.81 -7.22 -1.28
N LYS A 191 36.93 -7.75 -0.42
CA LYS A 191 37.14 -9.07 0.18
C LYS A 191 37.08 -10.22 -0.81
N LEU A 192 36.18 -10.17 -1.80
CA LEU A 192 36.17 -11.15 -2.88
C LEU A 192 37.46 -11.08 -3.70
N SER A 193 37.97 -9.88 -3.97
CA SER A 193 39.22 -9.65 -4.69
C SER A 193 40.45 -10.16 -3.91
N GLU A 194 40.48 -10.00 -2.59
CA GLU A 194 41.54 -10.58 -1.70
C GLU A 194 41.58 -12.10 -1.82
N HIS A 195 40.47 -12.77 -2.10
CA HIS A 195 40.39 -14.22 -2.33
C HIS A 195 40.56 -14.60 -3.82
N GLY A 196 40.97 -13.62 -4.67
CA GLY A 196 41.18 -13.86 -6.10
C GLY A 196 39.90 -14.00 -6.92
N ILE A 197 38.74 -13.67 -6.35
CA ILE A 197 37.46 -13.75 -7.01
C ILE A 197 37.12 -12.39 -7.62
N LYS A 198 36.99 -12.36 -8.96
CA LYS A 198 36.61 -11.17 -9.70
C LYS A 198 35.16 -11.25 -10.15
N VAL A 199 34.39 -10.23 -9.82
CA VAL A 199 32.98 -10.09 -10.23
C VAL A 199 32.94 -9.41 -11.58
N LYS A 200 32.25 -10.04 -12.54
CA LYS A 200 32.04 -9.55 -13.90
C LYS A 200 30.79 -8.68 -14.00
N SER A 201 29.72 -9.10 -13.35
CA SER A 201 28.45 -8.39 -13.32
C SER A 201 27.72 -8.66 -12.00
N MET A 202 26.83 -7.73 -11.65
CA MET A 202 25.98 -7.82 -10.45
C MET A 202 24.55 -7.42 -10.84
N ARG A 203 23.57 -8.12 -10.29
CA ARG A 203 22.15 -7.79 -10.39
C ARG A 203 21.45 -8.06 -9.06
N ASN A 204 20.40 -7.32 -8.77
CA ASN A 204 19.57 -7.64 -7.62
C ASN A 204 18.87 -8.99 -7.82
N GLU A 205 18.87 -9.82 -6.79
CA GLU A 205 18.00 -10.99 -6.76
C GLU A 205 16.58 -10.48 -6.56
N GLN A 206 15.74 -10.58 -7.60
CA GLN A 206 14.31 -10.25 -7.47
C GLN A 206 13.67 -11.32 -6.59
N ASN A 207 13.24 -10.94 -5.39
CA ASN A 207 12.33 -11.76 -4.61
C ASN A 207 11.05 -11.96 -5.43
N ARG A 208 10.85 -13.19 -5.90
CA ARG A 208 9.61 -13.63 -6.53
C ARG A 208 8.56 -13.96 -5.48
#